data_c186892d2613e534440aa2ddec8ce18e
#
_entry.id   c186892d2613e534440aa2ddec8ce18e
#
_cell.length_a   1.000
_cell.length_b   1.000
_cell.length_c   1.000
_cell.angle_alpha   90.00
_cell.angle_beta   90.00
_cell.angle_gamma   90.00
#
_symmetry.space_group_name_H-M   'P 1'
#
loop_
_entity.id
_entity.type
_entity.pdbx_description
1 polymer ?
#
loop_
_entity_poly.entity_id
_entity_poly.type
_entity_poly.pdbx_seq_one_letter_code
_entity_poly.pdbx_strand_id
1 'polypeptide(L)'
;MRPPHRLPEKEQKILDLLSRDTEQCVTQLEKNSGLKNVLTVIKSLLDKEAIFVKEELKRNYKPRTEARVRLVNGEADEAYLQRLFNELSRAPKQLMILMKYVELSGWVTKGYALKEVTKKELLEKSGGSVAVFNGLVEKKVFEVYHQEIGRLDKGILDTGDINPLNIAQQQAYSNILQCFREKNVCLLHGVTSSGKTEIYIHLIQEVLKTGKQVLYLLPEIALTTQITERLKRVFGHRLGIYHSKFPDAERVEIWQKQLGEKSYDVILGVRSSIFLPFRNLGLVIIDEEHENTYKQQDPAHVTMPVVQPSCWLLCSRRKCCWERLLLVWKLTLMLPRESMAW
;
A
#
# COMPACT_ATOMS: atom_id res chain seq x y z
N MET A 1 -20.25 -23.99 53.54
CA MET A 1 -18.98 -23.92 52.73
C MET A 1 -19.14 -24.88 51.56
N ARG A 2 -19.17 -24.35 50.32
CA ARG A 2 -19.14 -25.18 49.13
C ARG A 2 -17.69 -25.66 48.93
N PRO A 3 -17.45 -26.95 48.56
CA PRO A 3 -16.10 -27.43 48.30
C PRO A 3 -15.50 -26.66 47.12
N PRO A 4 -14.17 -26.40 47.11
CA PRO A 4 -13.56 -25.70 46.02
C PRO A 4 -13.77 -26.50 44.73
N HIS A 5 -14.40 -25.87 43.72
CA HIS A 5 -14.56 -26.47 42.40
C HIS A 5 -13.18 -26.78 41.83
N ARG A 6 -12.82 -28.08 41.78
CA ARG A 6 -11.64 -28.53 41.08
C ARG A 6 -11.75 -28.12 39.63
N LEU A 7 -10.80 -27.30 39.18
CA LEU A 7 -10.68 -26.92 37.77
C LEU A 7 -10.42 -28.19 36.93
N PRO A 8 -10.95 -28.27 35.72
CA PRO A 8 -10.63 -29.35 34.80
C PRO A 8 -9.10 -29.51 34.65
N GLU A 9 -8.62 -30.73 34.54
CA GLU A 9 -7.17 -31.04 34.48
C GLU A 9 -6.41 -30.25 33.40
N LYS A 10 -7.06 -30.00 32.25
CA LYS A 10 -6.51 -29.20 31.14
C LYS A 10 -6.32 -27.73 31.52
N GLU A 11 -7.26 -27.15 32.26
CA GLU A 11 -7.20 -25.78 32.75
C GLU A 11 -6.12 -25.63 33.82
N GLN A 12 -6.03 -26.58 34.76
CA GLN A 12 -5.00 -26.60 35.78
C GLN A 12 -3.60 -26.63 35.15
N LYS A 13 -3.41 -27.47 34.12
CA LYS A 13 -2.13 -27.57 33.41
C LYS A 13 -1.69 -26.26 32.77
N ILE A 14 -2.63 -25.50 32.22
CA ILE A 14 -2.31 -24.18 31.64
C ILE A 14 -1.99 -23.17 32.73
N LEU A 15 -2.73 -23.17 33.84
CA LEU A 15 -2.44 -22.28 34.97
C LEU A 15 -1.08 -22.60 35.61
N ASP A 16 -0.69 -23.87 35.73
CA ASP A 16 0.61 -24.29 36.23
C ASP A 16 1.77 -23.85 35.33
N LEU A 17 1.55 -23.83 34.02
CA LEU A 17 2.52 -23.29 33.07
C LEU A 17 2.65 -21.76 33.16
N LEU A 18 1.52 -21.05 33.31
CA LEU A 18 1.50 -19.59 33.48
C LEU A 18 2.01 -19.14 34.84
N SER A 19 1.90 -19.97 35.89
CA SER A 19 2.46 -19.65 37.22
C SER A 19 3.99 -19.66 37.25
N ARG A 20 4.65 -20.39 36.33
CA ARG A 20 6.11 -20.44 36.19
C ARG A 20 6.66 -19.27 35.40
N ASP A 21 5.87 -18.73 34.49
CA ASP A 21 6.24 -17.62 33.60
C ASP A 21 4.99 -16.75 33.37
N THR A 22 5.02 -15.56 33.87
CA THR A 22 3.84 -14.66 33.97
C THR A 22 3.26 -14.24 32.63
N GLU A 23 4.05 -14.25 31.54
CA GLU A 23 3.59 -13.92 30.19
C GLU A 23 4.10 -14.99 29.20
N GLN A 24 3.21 -15.78 28.60
CA GLN A 24 3.57 -16.76 27.57
C GLN A 24 2.72 -16.55 26.29
N CYS A 25 3.36 -16.68 25.15
CA CYS A 25 2.66 -16.64 23.87
C CYS A 25 1.81 -17.90 23.69
N VAL A 26 0.62 -17.77 23.10
CA VAL A 26 -0.31 -18.89 22.87
C VAL A 26 0.37 -20.05 22.13
N THR A 27 1.23 -19.77 21.16
CA THR A 27 2.01 -20.79 20.43
C THR A 27 3.04 -21.53 21.30
N GLN A 28 3.57 -20.90 22.34
CA GLN A 28 4.45 -21.53 23.31
C GLN A 28 3.64 -22.40 24.28
N LEU A 29 2.47 -21.92 24.72
CA LEU A 29 1.54 -22.70 25.54
C LEU A 29 1.06 -23.96 24.82
N GLU A 30 0.81 -23.91 23.52
CA GLU A 30 0.46 -25.10 22.72
C GLU A 30 1.58 -26.13 22.72
N LYS A 31 2.82 -25.70 22.50
CA LYS A 31 4.01 -26.59 22.49
C LYS A 31 4.30 -27.17 23.86
N ASN A 32 4.22 -26.35 24.92
CA ASN A 32 4.59 -26.76 26.28
C ASN A 32 3.50 -27.58 26.95
N SER A 33 2.23 -27.35 26.63
CA SER A 33 1.11 -28.10 27.19
C SER A 33 0.85 -29.44 26.49
N GLY A 34 1.24 -29.55 25.21
CA GLY A 34 0.92 -30.72 24.38
C GLY A 34 -0.58 -30.92 24.10
N LEU A 35 -1.40 -29.91 24.34
CA LEU A 35 -2.85 -29.96 24.14
C LEU A 35 -3.20 -29.57 22.70
N LYS A 36 -4.07 -30.34 22.03
CA LYS A 36 -4.49 -30.08 20.65
C LYS A 36 -5.40 -28.85 20.46
N ASN A 37 -6.07 -28.37 21.52
CA ASN A 37 -7.04 -27.27 21.45
C ASN A 37 -6.85 -26.28 22.63
N VAL A 38 -5.69 -25.65 22.71
CA VAL A 38 -5.35 -24.72 23.78
C VAL A 38 -6.26 -23.48 23.78
N LEU A 39 -6.68 -22.99 22.61
CA LEU A 39 -7.54 -21.81 22.47
C LEU A 39 -8.88 -21.97 23.19
N THR A 40 -9.48 -23.17 23.16
CA THR A 40 -10.75 -23.44 23.86
C THR A 40 -10.58 -23.39 25.39
N VAL A 41 -9.43 -23.87 25.87
CA VAL A 41 -9.11 -23.86 27.31
C VAL A 41 -8.80 -22.43 27.77
N ILE A 42 -8.05 -21.68 26.96
CA ILE A 42 -7.78 -20.25 27.21
C ILE A 42 -9.09 -19.46 27.27
N LYS A 43 -10.02 -19.69 26.32
CA LYS A 43 -11.32 -19.03 26.33
C LYS A 43 -12.12 -19.34 27.63
N SER A 44 -12.15 -20.59 28.07
CA SER A 44 -12.79 -20.96 29.30
C SER A 44 -12.16 -20.33 30.55
N LEU A 45 -10.82 -20.17 30.56
CA LEU A 45 -10.10 -19.49 31.64
C LEU A 45 -10.32 -17.97 31.63
N LEU A 46 -10.48 -17.37 30.43
CA LEU A 46 -10.86 -15.96 30.26
C LEU A 46 -12.29 -15.71 30.77
N ASP A 47 -13.24 -16.58 30.42
CA ASP A 47 -14.62 -16.49 30.86
C ASP A 47 -14.74 -16.65 32.41
N LYS A 48 -13.77 -17.32 33.04
CA LYS A 48 -13.61 -17.45 34.47
C LYS A 48 -12.78 -16.36 35.13
N GLU A 49 -12.33 -15.38 34.36
CA GLU A 49 -11.46 -14.28 34.82
C GLU A 49 -10.16 -14.77 35.52
N ALA A 50 -9.71 -16.00 35.18
CA ALA A 50 -8.50 -16.59 35.76
C ALA A 50 -7.21 -16.15 35.09
N ILE A 51 -7.30 -15.67 33.85
CA ILE A 51 -6.19 -15.17 33.05
C ILE A 51 -6.60 -13.92 32.28
N PHE A 52 -5.61 -13.14 31.85
CA PHE A 52 -5.80 -12.01 30.95
C PHE A 52 -5.04 -12.27 29.65
N VAL A 53 -5.58 -11.82 28.52
CA VAL A 53 -4.88 -11.82 27.24
C VAL A 53 -4.40 -10.40 26.95
N LYS A 54 -3.10 -10.25 26.79
CA LYS A 54 -2.48 -9.03 26.35
C LYS A 54 -2.15 -9.16 24.86
N GLU A 55 -2.79 -8.38 24.01
CA GLU A 55 -2.43 -8.31 22.60
C GLU A 55 -1.21 -7.45 22.42
N GLU A 56 -0.07 -8.06 22.12
CA GLU A 56 1.10 -7.36 21.66
C GLU A 56 1.13 -7.30 20.13
N LEU A 57 0.99 -6.11 19.60
CA LEU A 57 1.24 -5.84 18.19
C LEU A 57 2.74 -5.97 17.93
N LYS A 58 3.21 -7.19 17.66
CA LYS A 58 4.59 -7.39 17.18
C LYS A 58 4.71 -6.73 15.82
N ARG A 59 5.54 -5.70 15.74
CA ARG A 59 5.91 -5.06 14.47
C ARG A 59 6.78 -6.03 13.67
N ASN A 60 6.17 -7.00 13.00
CA ASN A 60 6.86 -7.96 12.12
C ASN A 60 7.23 -7.33 10.77
N TYR A 61 6.94 -6.06 10.57
CA TYR A 61 7.30 -5.36 9.35
C TYR A 61 8.79 -5.12 9.30
N LYS A 62 9.46 -5.71 8.31
CA LYS A 62 10.84 -5.40 7.92
C LYS A 62 10.80 -4.71 6.57
N PRO A 63 11.20 -3.44 6.50
CA PRO A 63 11.29 -2.74 5.22
C PRO A 63 12.27 -3.49 4.31
N ARG A 64 11.98 -3.52 3.02
CA ARG A 64 12.94 -4.02 2.05
C ARG A 64 14.00 -2.96 1.86
N THR A 65 15.25 -3.29 2.21
CA THR A 65 16.38 -2.39 2.00
C THR A 65 17.20 -2.87 0.81
N GLU A 66 17.68 -1.94 0.01
CA GLU A 66 18.65 -2.20 -1.03
C GLU A 66 19.99 -1.55 -0.67
N ALA A 67 21.06 -2.32 -0.82
CA ALA A 67 22.40 -1.81 -0.61
C ALA A 67 22.80 -0.94 -1.78
N ARG A 68 23.01 0.34 -1.52
CA ARG A 68 23.49 1.35 -2.47
C ARG A 68 24.92 1.76 -2.17
N VAL A 69 25.59 2.23 -3.16
CA VAL A 69 27.02 2.56 -3.11
C VAL A 69 27.20 4.04 -3.41
N ARG A 70 28.03 4.70 -2.60
CA ARG A 70 28.49 6.06 -2.87
C ARG A 70 29.98 6.19 -2.62
N LEU A 71 30.63 7.17 -3.19
CA LEU A 71 32.00 7.54 -2.82
C LEU A 71 32.00 8.15 -1.41
N VAL A 72 33.00 7.82 -0.60
CA VAL A 72 33.11 8.32 0.79
C VAL A 72 33.15 9.83 0.87
N ASN A 73 33.82 10.49 -0.08
CA ASN A 73 33.78 11.95 -0.24
C ASN A 73 32.72 12.29 -1.29
N GLY A 74 31.47 12.50 -0.86
CA GLY A 74 30.28 12.67 -1.71
C GLY A 74 30.34 13.87 -2.69
N GLU A 75 31.18 14.86 -2.44
CA GLU A 75 31.53 15.97 -3.35
C GLU A 75 32.87 15.68 -4.03
N ALA A 76 32.94 14.56 -4.75
CA ALA A 76 34.17 14.17 -5.43
C ALA A 76 34.57 15.22 -6.49
N ASP A 77 35.56 16.01 -6.16
CA ASP A 77 36.27 16.86 -7.09
C ASP A 77 37.05 16.00 -8.12
N GLU A 78 37.23 16.49 -9.34
CA GLU A 78 37.97 15.81 -10.40
C GLU A 78 39.38 15.39 -9.94
N ALA A 79 40.00 16.22 -9.09
CA ALA A 79 41.30 15.94 -8.47
C ALA A 79 41.24 14.71 -7.50
N TYR A 80 40.13 14.49 -6.81
CA TYR A 80 39.96 13.31 -5.95
C TYR A 80 39.83 12.03 -6.77
N LEU A 81 39.08 12.04 -7.84
CA LEU A 81 38.99 10.90 -8.75
C LEU A 81 40.31 10.56 -9.41
N GLN A 82 41.07 11.56 -9.87
CA GLN A 82 42.39 11.32 -10.44
C GLN A 82 43.34 10.67 -9.45
N ARG A 83 43.31 11.07 -8.16
CA ARG A 83 44.09 10.38 -7.11
C ARG A 83 43.67 8.94 -6.94
N LEU A 84 42.35 8.66 -6.89
CA LEU A 84 41.86 7.29 -6.78
C LEU A 84 42.25 6.42 -7.97
N PHE A 85 42.22 6.97 -9.18
CA PHE A 85 42.67 6.26 -10.39
C PHE A 85 44.17 5.94 -10.30
N ASN A 86 45.00 6.87 -9.82
CA ASN A 86 46.43 6.65 -9.64
C ASN A 86 46.72 5.60 -8.53
N GLU A 87 46.02 5.67 -7.39
CA GLU A 87 46.17 4.70 -6.30
C GLU A 87 45.76 3.30 -6.74
N LEU A 88 44.70 3.17 -7.52
CA LEU A 88 44.18 1.90 -7.99
C LEU A 88 44.82 1.39 -9.30
N SER A 89 45.77 2.12 -9.87
CA SER A 89 46.46 1.74 -11.12
C SER A 89 47.13 0.36 -11.05
N ARG A 90 47.61 -0.05 -9.84
CA ARG A 90 48.20 -1.37 -9.58
C ARG A 90 47.18 -2.44 -9.27
N ALA A 91 45.89 -2.13 -9.21
CA ALA A 91 44.81 -3.05 -8.88
C ALA A 91 43.68 -3.03 -9.95
N PRO A 92 43.92 -3.62 -11.14
CA PRO A 92 43.08 -3.41 -12.34
C PRO A 92 41.62 -3.85 -12.11
N LYS A 93 41.36 -4.88 -11.29
CA LYS A 93 40.00 -5.30 -10.97
C LYS A 93 39.25 -4.29 -10.11
N GLN A 94 39.94 -3.62 -9.16
CA GLN A 94 39.35 -2.56 -8.35
C GLN A 94 39.13 -1.29 -9.18
N LEU A 95 40.06 -0.95 -10.04
CA LEU A 95 39.97 0.16 -10.95
C LEU A 95 38.74 0.03 -11.91
N MET A 96 38.50 -1.18 -12.41
CA MET A 96 37.36 -1.44 -13.28
C MET A 96 36.02 -1.21 -12.59
N ILE A 97 35.89 -1.59 -11.31
CA ILE A 97 34.67 -1.32 -10.53
C ILE A 97 34.49 0.20 -10.32
N LEU A 98 35.57 0.93 -10.03
CA LEU A 98 35.49 2.38 -9.87
C LEU A 98 35.09 3.08 -11.16
N MET A 99 35.70 2.70 -12.31
CA MET A 99 35.34 3.27 -13.63
C MET A 99 33.86 3.02 -13.96
N LYS A 100 33.37 1.80 -13.66
CA LYS A 100 31.97 1.47 -13.91
C LYS A 100 31.01 2.23 -12.98
N TYR A 101 31.42 2.50 -11.75
CA TYR A 101 30.64 3.35 -10.85
C TYR A 101 30.54 4.79 -11.39
N VAL A 102 31.64 5.37 -11.85
CA VAL A 102 31.69 6.72 -12.41
C VAL A 102 30.79 6.85 -13.65
N GLU A 103 30.79 5.80 -14.51
CA GLU A 103 29.90 5.73 -15.67
C GLU A 103 28.42 5.66 -15.27
N LEU A 104 28.07 4.76 -14.35
CA LEU A 104 26.69 4.51 -13.92
C LEU A 104 26.10 5.68 -13.11
N SER A 105 26.92 6.35 -12.30
CA SER A 105 26.49 7.50 -11.50
C SER A 105 26.30 8.77 -12.36
N GLY A 106 26.74 8.75 -13.63
CA GLY A 106 26.66 9.92 -14.51
C GLY A 106 27.63 11.04 -14.13
N TRP A 107 28.67 10.74 -13.37
CA TRP A 107 29.63 11.70 -12.85
C TRP A 107 30.35 12.49 -13.97
N VAL A 108 30.53 11.88 -15.14
CA VAL A 108 31.15 12.50 -16.34
C VAL A 108 30.26 13.57 -16.94
N THR A 109 28.96 13.53 -16.73
CA THR A 109 28.01 14.49 -17.31
C THR A 109 27.80 15.67 -16.35
N LYS A 110 28.65 16.67 -16.43
CA LYS A 110 28.58 17.89 -15.60
C LYS A 110 27.17 18.51 -15.65
N GLY A 111 26.50 18.60 -14.52
CA GLY A 111 25.28 19.37 -14.36
C GLY A 111 24.03 18.63 -13.89
N TYR A 112 24.06 17.31 -13.75
CA TYR A 112 22.92 16.50 -13.23
C TYR A 112 23.24 15.93 -11.85
N ALA A 113 22.23 15.82 -11.01
CA ALA A 113 22.35 15.11 -9.73
C ALA A 113 22.90 13.70 -9.96
N LEU A 114 23.88 13.29 -9.17
CA LEU A 114 24.48 11.96 -9.28
C LEU A 114 23.40 10.89 -9.12
N LYS A 115 23.34 9.97 -10.09
CA LYS A 115 22.41 8.86 -10.05
C LYS A 115 22.86 7.87 -8.98
N GLU A 116 21.96 7.46 -8.13
CA GLU A 116 22.22 6.44 -7.11
C GLU A 116 22.44 5.07 -7.75
N VAL A 117 23.56 4.43 -7.42
CA VAL A 117 23.97 3.13 -7.97
C VAL A 117 23.79 2.04 -6.93
N THR A 118 23.12 0.95 -7.30
CA THR A 118 22.97 -0.19 -6.39
C THR A 118 24.21 -1.08 -6.41
N LYS A 119 24.54 -1.71 -5.26
CA LYS A 119 25.66 -2.66 -5.17
C LYS A 119 25.51 -3.80 -6.17
N LYS A 120 24.28 -4.28 -6.37
CA LYS A 120 23.98 -5.36 -7.30
C LYS A 120 24.26 -4.97 -8.74
N GLU A 121 23.72 -3.84 -9.19
CA GLU A 121 23.92 -3.31 -10.55
C GLU A 121 25.40 -3.05 -10.85
N LEU A 122 26.13 -2.48 -9.88
CA LEU A 122 27.54 -2.21 -10.01
C LEU A 122 28.35 -3.49 -10.21
N LEU A 123 28.10 -4.52 -9.42
CA LEU A 123 28.80 -5.80 -9.53
C LEU A 123 28.46 -6.54 -10.84
N GLU A 124 27.19 -6.57 -11.22
CA GLU A 124 26.74 -7.20 -12.48
C GLU A 124 27.35 -6.53 -13.70
N LYS A 125 27.33 -5.19 -13.75
CA LYS A 125 27.82 -4.44 -14.91
C LYS A 125 29.35 -4.31 -14.96
N SER A 126 30.04 -4.38 -13.81
CA SER A 126 31.51 -4.36 -13.76
C SER A 126 32.13 -5.74 -13.92
N GLY A 127 31.37 -6.83 -13.77
CA GLY A 127 31.90 -8.18 -13.70
C GLY A 127 32.81 -8.42 -12.49
N GLY A 128 32.80 -7.52 -11.51
CA GLY A 128 33.62 -7.57 -10.31
C GLY A 128 33.10 -8.56 -9.27
N SER A 129 34.03 -9.23 -8.56
CA SER A 129 33.63 -10.08 -7.43
C SER A 129 33.32 -9.27 -6.17
N VAL A 130 32.48 -9.83 -5.28
CA VAL A 130 32.15 -9.22 -3.98
C VAL A 130 33.40 -8.98 -3.13
N ALA A 131 34.40 -9.86 -3.20
CA ALA A 131 35.67 -9.72 -2.46
C ALA A 131 36.46 -8.47 -2.93
N VAL A 132 36.56 -8.24 -4.24
CA VAL A 132 37.24 -7.06 -4.80
C VAL A 132 36.50 -5.77 -4.43
N PHE A 133 35.18 -5.80 -4.43
CA PHE A 133 34.36 -4.67 -3.98
C PHE A 133 34.55 -4.38 -2.49
N ASN A 134 34.54 -5.40 -1.64
CA ASN A 134 34.77 -5.21 -0.20
C ASN A 134 36.15 -4.61 0.09
N GLY A 135 37.18 -4.96 -0.69
CA GLY A 135 38.47 -4.31 -0.60
C GLY A 135 38.45 -2.80 -0.93
N LEU A 136 37.54 -2.34 -1.79
CA LEU A 136 37.32 -0.89 -2.04
C LEU A 136 36.59 -0.23 -0.86
N VAL A 137 35.69 -0.94 -0.19
CA VAL A 137 35.04 -0.44 1.04
C VAL A 137 36.05 -0.33 2.18
N GLU A 138 36.90 -1.33 2.38
CA GLU A 138 37.98 -1.31 3.38
C GLU A 138 38.97 -0.16 3.14
N LYS A 139 39.29 0.13 1.88
CA LYS A 139 40.12 1.27 1.49
C LYS A 139 39.41 2.62 1.59
N LYS A 140 38.15 2.64 2.07
CA LYS A 140 37.32 3.85 2.18
C LYS A 140 37.11 4.60 0.84
N VAL A 141 37.14 3.89 -0.26
CA VAL A 141 36.77 4.42 -1.57
C VAL A 141 35.26 4.48 -1.70
N PHE A 142 34.60 3.38 -1.32
CA PHE A 142 33.15 3.28 -1.33
C PHE A 142 32.58 3.17 0.08
N GLU A 143 31.41 3.74 0.27
CA GLU A 143 30.54 3.53 1.40
C GLU A 143 29.25 2.83 0.92
N VAL A 144 28.85 1.78 1.64
CA VAL A 144 27.60 1.07 1.39
C VAL A 144 26.56 1.54 2.40
N TYR A 145 25.47 2.08 1.92
CA TYR A 145 24.33 2.43 2.75
C TYR A 145 23.08 1.67 2.32
N HIS A 146 22.17 1.47 3.26
CA HIS A 146 20.94 0.76 3.01
C HIS A 146 19.81 1.77 2.85
N GLN A 147 19.21 1.79 1.67
CA GLN A 147 18.03 2.61 1.40
C GLN A 147 16.80 1.74 1.40
N GLU A 148 15.77 2.18 2.12
CA GLU A 148 14.47 1.53 2.07
C GLU A 148 13.85 1.71 0.69
N ILE A 149 13.52 0.59 0.04
CA ILE A 149 12.83 0.60 -1.24
C ILE A 149 11.41 0.11 -1.01
N GLY A 150 10.46 0.97 -1.36
CA GLY A 150 9.08 0.56 -1.45
C GLY A 150 8.94 -0.58 -2.48
N ARG A 151 8.34 -1.69 -2.08
CA ARG A 151 8.06 -2.83 -2.98
C ARG A 151 7.19 -2.44 -4.16
N LEU A 152 6.53 -1.28 -4.04
CA LEU A 152 5.55 -0.75 -4.97
C LEU A 152 6.15 0.20 -6.02
N ASP A 153 7.36 0.71 -5.80
CA ASP A 153 8.03 1.63 -6.73
C ASP A 153 8.75 0.86 -7.87
N LYS A 154 8.00 0.11 -8.65
CA LYS A 154 8.50 -0.54 -9.87
C LYS A 154 8.34 0.40 -11.06
N GLY A 155 9.31 1.27 -11.26
CA GLY A 155 9.50 2.06 -12.49
C GLY A 155 8.67 3.34 -12.54
N ILE A 156 9.36 4.41 -12.88
CA ILE A 156 8.76 5.69 -13.30
C ILE A 156 8.16 5.44 -14.68
N LEU A 157 6.83 5.32 -14.72
CA LEU A 157 6.13 5.43 -16.01
C LEU A 157 5.91 6.91 -16.26
N ASP A 158 6.37 7.39 -17.42
CA ASP A 158 5.98 8.70 -17.91
C ASP A 158 4.45 8.79 -17.88
N THR A 159 3.96 9.87 -17.31
CA THR A 159 2.51 10.14 -17.28
C THR A 159 2.01 10.33 -18.69
N GLY A 160 1.18 9.40 -19.15
CA GLY A 160 0.58 9.47 -20.48
C GLY A 160 -0.55 10.50 -20.55
N ASP A 161 -0.85 10.94 -21.75
CA ASP A 161 -1.95 11.86 -22.01
C ASP A 161 -3.29 11.24 -21.64
N ILE A 162 -4.20 12.10 -21.19
CA ILE A 162 -5.59 11.73 -20.92
C ILE A 162 -6.38 11.76 -22.21
N ASN A 163 -7.13 10.69 -22.49
CA ASN A 163 -7.96 10.65 -23.67
C ASN A 163 -9.07 11.72 -23.60
N PRO A 164 -9.37 12.40 -24.69
CA PRO A 164 -10.49 13.34 -24.72
C PRO A 164 -11.82 12.62 -24.51
N LEU A 165 -12.73 13.28 -23.81
CA LEU A 165 -14.09 12.78 -23.63
C LEU A 165 -14.90 12.93 -24.93
N ASN A 166 -15.69 11.93 -25.26
CA ASN A 166 -16.69 12.07 -26.32
C ASN A 166 -17.85 12.96 -25.87
N ILE A 167 -18.76 13.33 -26.80
CA ILE A 167 -19.86 14.27 -26.54
C ILE A 167 -20.73 13.80 -25.36
N ALA A 168 -21.11 12.53 -25.31
CA ALA A 168 -21.94 11.99 -24.25
C ALA A 168 -21.22 11.97 -22.88
N GLN A 169 -19.93 11.62 -22.88
CA GLN A 169 -19.08 11.65 -21.68
C GLN A 169 -18.88 13.09 -21.18
N GLN A 170 -18.67 14.05 -22.10
CA GLN A 170 -18.54 15.47 -21.76
C GLN A 170 -19.81 16.01 -21.11
N GLN A 171 -20.97 15.63 -21.65
CA GLN A 171 -22.28 16.02 -21.07
C GLN A 171 -22.42 15.42 -19.65
N ALA A 172 -22.11 14.12 -19.48
CA ALA A 172 -22.17 13.47 -18.17
C ALA A 172 -21.20 14.11 -17.17
N TYR A 173 -19.98 14.41 -17.60
CA TYR A 173 -18.98 15.10 -16.79
C TYR A 173 -19.48 16.48 -16.33
N SER A 174 -20.04 17.28 -17.23
CA SER A 174 -20.59 18.60 -16.90
C SER A 174 -21.75 18.50 -15.91
N ASN A 175 -22.63 17.53 -16.09
CA ASN A 175 -23.76 17.28 -15.19
C ASN A 175 -23.27 16.87 -13.77
N ILE A 176 -22.21 16.05 -13.67
CA ILE A 176 -21.60 15.69 -12.38
C ILE A 176 -21.03 16.93 -11.69
N LEU A 177 -20.29 17.77 -12.41
CA LEU A 177 -19.75 19.00 -11.85
C LEU A 177 -20.85 19.96 -11.38
N GLN A 178 -21.93 20.05 -12.12
CA GLN A 178 -23.10 20.84 -11.72
C GLN A 178 -23.75 20.24 -10.46
N CYS A 179 -23.98 18.91 -10.43
CA CYS A 179 -24.50 18.22 -9.26
C CYS A 179 -23.67 18.51 -8.00
N PHE A 180 -22.33 18.50 -8.11
CA PHE A 180 -21.44 18.78 -7.01
C PHE A 180 -21.42 20.23 -6.52
N ARG A 181 -22.01 21.16 -7.25
CA ARG A 181 -22.22 22.54 -6.73
C ARG A 181 -23.35 22.61 -5.70
N GLU A 182 -24.32 21.72 -5.83
CA GLU A 182 -25.53 21.73 -5.00
C GLU A 182 -25.57 20.60 -3.98
N LYS A 183 -24.91 19.46 -4.30
CA LYS A 183 -24.98 18.21 -3.53
C LYS A 183 -23.61 17.60 -3.34
N ASN A 184 -23.41 16.94 -2.20
CA ASN A 184 -22.17 16.22 -1.92
C ASN A 184 -22.14 14.80 -2.51
N VAL A 185 -23.29 14.29 -2.95
CA VAL A 185 -23.43 12.94 -3.50
C VAL A 185 -24.06 13.02 -4.88
N CYS A 186 -23.41 12.37 -5.85
CA CYS A 186 -23.90 12.24 -7.21
C CYS A 186 -23.96 10.77 -7.59
N LEU A 187 -25.01 10.36 -8.29
CA LEU A 187 -25.16 9.01 -8.80
C LEU A 187 -25.03 9.02 -10.32
N LEU A 188 -24.03 8.33 -10.85
CA LEU A 188 -23.83 8.15 -12.28
C LEU A 188 -24.38 6.80 -12.73
N HIS A 189 -25.46 6.82 -13.48
CA HIS A 189 -26.02 5.64 -14.14
C HIS A 189 -25.39 5.44 -15.52
N GLY A 190 -24.95 4.24 -15.82
CA GLY A 190 -24.40 3.94 -17.14
C GLY A 190 -24.21 2.44 -17.35
N VAL A 191 -24.38 1.99 -18.58
CA VAL A 191 -24.14 0.59 -18.97
C VAL A 191 -22.66 0.24 -18.85
N THR A 192 -22.37 -1.05 -18.72
CA THR A 192 -21.00 -1.56 -18.76
C THR A 192 -20.35 -1.13 -20.08
N SER A 193 -19.05 -0.82 -20.04
CA SER A 193 -18.29 -0.38 -21.23
C SER A 193 -18.70 0.95 -21.85
N SER A 194 -19.53 1.75 -21.19
CA SER A 194 -19.87 3.12 -21.64
C SER A 194 -18.73 4.13 -21.51
N GLY A 195 -17.56 3.70 -21.07
CA GLY A 195 -16.39 4.56 -20.88
C GLY A 195 -16.45 5.43 -19.61
N LYS A 196 -17.17 5.01 -18.57
CA LYS A 196 -17.24 5.71 -17.27
C LYS A 196 -15.86 6.00 -16.69
N THR A 197 -14.90 5.10 -16.88
CA THR A 197 -13.52 5.26 -16.40
C THR A 197 -12.85 6.53 -16.91
N GLU A 198 -13.13 6.95 -18.15
CA GLU A 198 -12.59 8.21 -18.69
C GLU A 198 -13.15 9.42 -17.93
N ILE A 199 -14.44 9.41 -17.64
CA ILE A 199 -15.08 10.45 -16.83
C ILE A 199 -14.43 10.52 -15.45
N TYR A 200 -14.15 9.36 -14.83
CA TYR A 200 -13.48 9.31 -13.51
C TYR A 200 -12.07 9.87 -13.58
N ILE A 201 -11.29 9.54 -14.61
CA ILE A 201 -9.95 10.07 -14.81
C ILE A 201 -9.97 11.60 -14.86
N HIS A 202 -10.90 12.17 -15.62
CA HIS A 202 -11.06 13.63 -15.69
C HIS A 202 -11.47 14.24 -14.35
N LEU A 203 -12.41 13.62 -13.61
CA LEU A 203 -12.82 14.07 -12.27
C LEU A 203 -11.67 14.00 -11.26
N ILE A 204 -10.91 12.91 -11.28
CA ILE A 204 -9.73 12.74 -10.44
C ILE A 204 -8.74 13.86 -10.72
N GLN A 205 -8.41 14.09 -11.99
CA GLN A 205 -7.47 15.14 -12.37
C GLN A 205 -7.92 16.53 -11.89
N GLU A 206 -9.21 16.84 -12.00
CA GLU A 206 -9.74 18.12 -11.53
C GLU A 206 -9.56 18.29 -10.02
N VAL A 207 -9.83 17.24 -9.24
CA VAL A 207 -9.65 17.27 -7.80
C VAL A 207 -8.17 17.39 -7.43
N LEU A 208 -7.27 16.69 -8.15
CA LEU A 208 -5.83 16.77 -7.91
C LEU A 208 -5.25 18.16 -8.16
N LYS A 209 -5.82 18.96 -9.07
CA LYS A 209 -5.43 20.36 -9.27
C LYS A 209 -5.68 21.22 -8.04
N THR A 210 -6.61 20.82 -7.18
CA THR A 210 -6.92 21.52 -5.91
C THR A 210 -6.03 21.06 -4.74
N GLY A 211 -5.06 20.17 -4.97
CA GLY A 211 -4.20 19.62 -3.93
C GLY A 211 -4.88 18.62 -3.01
N LYS A 212 -6.02 18.06 -3.42
CA LYS A 212 -6.77 17.08 -2.65
C LYS A 212 -6.54 15.67 -3.14
N GLN A 213 -6.75 14.69 -2.24
CA GLN A 213 -6.60 13.28 -2.51
C GLN A 213 -7.91 12.67 -3.01
N VAL A 214 -7.80 11.56 -3.72
CA VAL A 214 -8.94 10.81 -4.26
C VAL A 214 -8.86 9.35 -3.84
N LEU A 215 -9.99 8.81 -3.41
CA LEU A 215 -10.18 7.38 -3.17
C LEU A 215 -11.11 6.81 -4.25
N TYR A 216 -10.60 5.86 -5.03
CA TYR A 216 -11.37 5.14 -6.03
C TYR A 216 -11.57 3.70 -5.58
N LEU A 217 -12.80 3.35 -5.23
CA LEU A 217 -13.20 2.04 -4.75
C LEU A 217 -13.75 1.18 -5.89
N LEU A 218 -13.25 -0.04 -5.96
CA LEU A 218 -13.71 -1.09 -6.86
C LEU A 218 -14.06 -2.35 -6.07
N PRO A 219 -15.02 -3.16 -6.54
CA PRO A 219 -15.19 -4.54 -6.06
C PRO A 219 -13.91 -5.34 -6.27
N GLU A 220 -13.64 -6.32 -5.40
CA GLU A 220 -12.42 -7.15 -5.53
C GLU A 220 -12.27 -7.82 -6.89
N ILE A 221 -13.39 -8.22 -7.51
CA ILE A 221 -13.43 -8.86 -8.83
C ILE A 221 -13.20 -7.86 -9.97
N ALA A 222 -13.49 -6.58 -9.76
CA ALA A 222 -13.34 -5.54 -10.77
C ALA A 222 -11.94 -4.89 -10.77
N LEU A 223 -11.12 -5.15 -9.74
CA LEU A 223 -9.73 -4.68 -9.67
C LEU A 223 -8.86 -5.51 -10.62
N THR A 224 -9.02 -5.29 -11.91
CA THR A 224 -8.28 -6.00 -12.96
C THR A 224 -6.95 -5.31 -13.27
N THR A 225 -6.05 -6.06 -13.90
CA THR A 225 -4.79 -5.52 -14.46
C THR A 225 -5.05 -4.35 -15.41
N GLN A 226 -6.10 -4.44 -16.22
CA GLN A 226 -6.44 -3.43 -17.22
C GLN A 226 -6.76 -2.06 -16.60
N ILE A 227 -7.62 -1.98 -15.58
CA ILE A 227 -7.94 -0.70 -14.90
C ILE A 227 -6.71 -0.16 -14.18
N THR A 228 -5.94 -1.05 -13.55
CA THR A 228 -4.72 -0.73 -12.84
C THR A 228 -3.67 -0.11 -13.76
N GLU A 229 -3.40 -0.74 -14.90
CA GLU A 229 -2.43 -0.26 -15.89
C GLU A 229 -2.87 1.06 -16.52
N ARG A 230 -4.18 1.19 -16.79
CA ARG A 230 -4.71 2.44 -17.33
C ARG A 230 -4.51 3.60 -16.38
N LEU A 231 -4.87 3.44 -15.10
CA LEU A 231 -4.68 4.50 -14.10
C LEU A 231 -3.19 4.75 -13.81
N LYS A 232 -2.34 3.71 -13.81
CA LYS A 232 -0.89 3.87 -13.68
C LYS A 232 -0.29 4.70 -14.81
N ARG A 233 -0.76 4.50 -16.04
CA ARG A 233 -0.30 5.28 -17.20
C ARG A 233 -0.60 6.76 -17.05
N VAL A 234 -1.76 7.11 -16.45
CA VAL A 234 -2.19 8.50 -16.29
C VAL A 234 -1.57 9.15 -15.05
N PHE A 235 -1.58 8.44 -13.92
CA PHE A 235 -1.21 9.05 -12.62
C PHE A 235 0.19 8.66 -12.15
N GLY A 236 0.84 7.68 -12.76
CA GLY A 236 2.21 7.27 -12.47
C GLY A 236 2.44 6.96 -10.99
N HIS A 237 3.45 7.60 -10.42
CA HIS A 237 3.85 7.45 -9.00
C HIS A 237 2.85 8.06 -8.00
N ARG A 238 1.91 8.89 -8.47
CA ARG A 238 0.84 9.49 -7.64
C ARG A 238 -0.25 8.49 -7.27
N LEU A 239 -0.32 7.31 -7.95
CA LEU A 239 -1.31 6.27 -7.74
C LEU A 239 -0.79 5.22 -6.77
N GLY A 240 -1.50 5.02 -5.67
CA GLY A 240 -1.36 3.86 -4.79
C GLY A 240 -2.45 2.83 -5.08
N ILE A 241 -2.10 1.53 -5.03
CA ILE A 241 -3.06 0.44 -5.21
C ILE A 241 -3.13 -0.33 -3.91
N TYR A 242 -4.34 -0.49 -3.37
CA TYR A 242 -4.56 -1.20 -2.11
C TYR A 242 -5.52 -2.37 -2.32
N HIS A 243 -5.03 -3.59 -2.11
CA HIS A 243 -5.77 -4.81 -2.35
C HIS A 243 -5.66 -5.76 -1.15
N SER A 244 -6.75 -6.47 -0.83
CA SER A 244 -6.78 -7.45 0.27
C SER A 244 -5.80 -8.62 0.08
N LYS A 245 -5.51 -9.00 -1.18
CA LYS A 245 -4.54 -10.06 -1.55
C LYS A 245 -3.07 -9.63 -1.44
N PHE A 246 -2.80 -8.35 -1.20
CA PHE A 246 -1.42 -7.94 -0.98
C PHE A 246 -0.90 -8.49 0.35
N PRO A 247 0.37 -8.93 0.39
CA PRO A 247 1.03 -9.28 1.64
C PRO A 247 0.90 -8.17 2.67
N ASP A 248 0.82 -8.52 3.94
CA ASP A 248 0.69 -7.54 5.03
C ASP A 248 1.77 -6.47 4.99
N ALA A 249 2.99 -6.84 4.59
CA ALA A 249 4.10 -5.91 4.45
C ALA A 249 3.83 -4.80 3.42
N GLU A 250 3.22 -5.12 2.26
CA GLU A 250 2.87 -4.12 1.23
C GLU A 250 1.73 -3.22 1.69
N ARG A 251 0.75 -3.77 2.42
CA ARG A 251 -0.34 -2.98 3.00
C ARG A 251 0.18 -2.00 4.05
N VAL A 252 1.16 -2.42 4.86
CA VAL A 252 1.83 -1.56 5.84
C VAL A 252 2.63 -0.46 5.14
N GLU A 253 3.34 -0.75 4.04
CA GLU A 253 4.06 0.25 3.26
C GLU A 253 3.12 1.34 2.71
N ILE A 254 1.98 0.95 2.15
CA ILE A 254 0.97 1.90 1.66
C ILE A 254 0.47 2.78 2.82
N TRP A 255 0.17 2.15 3.97
CA TRP A 255 -0.28 2.86 5.16
C TRP A 255 0.75 3.88 5.64
N GLN A 256 2.02 3.48 5.76
CA GLN A 256 3.12 4.35 6.19
C GLN A 256 3.34 5.49 5.20
N LYS A 257 3.30 5.19 3.89
CA LYS A 257 3.42 6.21 2.85
C LYS A 257 2.28 7.23 2.91
N GLN A 258 1.04 6.78 3.21
CA GLN A 258 -0.10 7.69 3.40
C GLN A 258 0.03 8.59 4.63
N LEU A 259 0.69 8.12 5.68
CA LEU A 259 1.03 8.95 6.86
C LEU A 259 2.18 9.91 6.59
N GLY A 260 3.08 9.57 5.67
CA GLY A 260 4.28 10.35 5.33
C GLY A 260 3.96 11.64 4.55
N GLU A 261 4.96 12.50 4.36
CA GLU A 261 4.81 13.76 3.61
C GLU A 261 4.52 13.53 2.13
N LYS A 262 5.11 12.48 1.54
CA LYS A 262 4.92 12.09 0.13
C LYS A 262 3.85 11.01 0.01
N SER A 263 2.62 11.31 0.46
CA SER A 263 1.48 10.41 0.33
C SER A 263 1.07 10.24 -1.15
N TYR A 264 0.32 9.16 -1.43
CA TYR A 264 -0.32 9.02 -2.72
C TYR A 264 -1.47 10.04 -2.85
N ASP A 265 -1.62 10.61 -4.04
CA ASP A 265 -2.71 11.52 -4.34
C ASP A 265 -4.00 10.76 -4.70
N VAL A 266 -3.84 9.60 -5.32
CA VAL A 266 -4.94 8.72 -5.71
C VAL A 266 -4.72 7.34 -5.11
N ILE A 267 -5.72 6.81 -4.43
CA ILE A 267 -5.74 5.42 -3.99
C ILE A 267 -6.81 4.68 -4.78
N LEU A 268 -6.39 3.67 -5.53
CA LEU A 268 -7.27 2.67 -6.12
C LEU A 268 -7.33 1.48 -5.19
N GLY A 269 -8.50 1.11 -4.73
CA GLY A 269 -8.56 0.01 -3.80
C GLY A 269 -9.93 -0.62 -3.62
N VAL A 270 -9.95 -1.69 -2.84
CA VAL A 270 -11.16 -2.39 -2.42
C VAL A 270 -11.73 -1.74 -1.15
N ARG A 271 -12.86 -2.23 -0.67
CA ARG A 271 -13.58 -1.71 0.50
C ARG A 271 -12.67 -1.35 1.69
N SER A 272 -11.69 -2.19 2.00
CA SER A 272 -10.79 -1.96 3.16
C SER A 272 -9.89 -0.74 3.02
N SER A 273 -9.72 -0.19 1.83
CA SER A 273 -8.93 1.03 1.61
C SER A 273 -9.56 2.29 2.20
N ILE A 274 -10.84 2.25 2.57
CA ILE A 274 -11.52 3.37 3.27
C ILE A 274 -10.88 3.68 4.64
N PHE A 275 -10.19 2.72 5.23
CA PHE A 275 -9.52 2.90 6.52
C PHE A 275 -8.13 3.54 6.41
N LEU A 276 -7.61 3.74 5.20
CA LEU A 276 -6.32 4.40 5.01
C LEU A 276 -6.35 5.85 5.53
N PRO A 277 -5.23 6.35 6.05
CA PRO A 277 -5.15 7.69 6.62
C PRO A 277 -5.02 8.76 5.53
N PHE A 278 -6.13 9.27 5.03
CA PHE A 278 -6.15 10.41 4.12
C PHE A 278 -6.00 11.72 4.91
N ARG A 279 -5.21 12.66 4.39
CA ARG A 279 -5.02 13.98 5.00
C ARG A 279 -6.04 15.00 4.49
N ASN A 280 -6.31 14.96 3.20
CA ASN A 280 -7.17 15.93 2.52
C ASN A 280 -7.95 15.23 1.41
N LEU A 281 -8.92 14.39 1.77
CA LEU A 281 -9.72 13.63 0.83
C LEU A 281 -10.79 14.53 0.20
N GLY A 282 -10.70 14.76 -1.11
CA GLY A 282 -11.63 15.62 -1.87
C GLY A 282 -12.70 14.88 -2.64
N LEU A 283 -12.44 13.63 -3.04
CA LEU A 283 -13.39 12.84 -3.82
C LEU A 283 -13.30 11.36 -3.45
N VAL A 284 -14.45 10.72 -3.32
CA VAL A 284 -14.59 9.27 -3.25
C VAL A 284 -15.41 8.80 -4.45
N ILE A 285 -14.85 7.90 -5.23
CA ILE A 285 -15.54 7.23 -6.34
C ILE A 285 -15.80 5.80 -5.89
N ILE A 286 -17.06 5.36 -6.02
CA ILE A 286 -17.46 3.98 -5.73
C ILE A 286 -18.05 3.43 -7.03
N ASP A 287 -17.31 2.54 -7.67
CA ASP A 287 -17.72 1.89 -8.90
C ASP A 287 -18.45 0.59 -8.59
N GLU A 288 -19.44 0.22 -9.42
CA GLU A 288 -20.27 -0.98 -9.25
C GLU A 288 -20.85 -1.09 -7.82
N GLU A 289 -21.42 0.01 -7.32
CA GLU A 289 -21.91 0.18 -5.94
C GLU A 289 -22.90 -0.94 -5.51
N HIS A 290 -23.61 -1.54 -6.45
CA HIS A 290 -24.57 -2.60 -6.20
C HIS A 290 -23.93 -3.96 -5.81
N GLU A 291 -22.61 -4.11 -5.99
CA GLU A 291 -21.89 -5.36 -5.70
C GLU A 291 -21.91 -5.72 -4.22
N ASN A 292 -22.28 -6.97 -3.93
CA ASN A 292 -22.37 -7.46 -2.56
C ASN A 292 -21.03 -7.49 -1.81
N THR A 293 -19.91 -7.42 -2.51
CA THR A 293 -18.56 -7.39 -1.91
C THR A 293 -18.32 -6.14 -1.06
N TYR A 294 -19.10 -5.08 -1.27
CA TYR A 294 -19.08 -3.91 -0.39
C TYR A 294 -19.80 -4.14 0.94
N LYS A 295 -20.63 -5.20 1.04
CA LYS A 295 -21.34 -5.57 2.27
C LYS A 295 -20.52 -6.60 3.03
N GLN A 296 -20.27 -6.37 4.31
CA GLN A 296 -19.64 -7.36 5.16
C GLN A 296 -20.68 -8.33 5.68
N GLN A 297 -20.44 -9.63 5.46
CA GLN A 297 -21.34 -10.69 5.90
C GLN A 297 -20.87 -11.31 7.23
N ASP A 298 -19.56 -11.30 7.53
CA ASP A 298 -19.01 -11.94 8.73
C ASP A 298 -17.71 -11.24 9.20
N PRO A 299 -17.59 -10.82 10.45
CA PRO A 299 -18.69 -10.60 11.41
C PRO A 299 -19.56 -9.40 11.03
N ALA A 300 -20.87 -9.54 11.19
CA ALA A 300 -21.87 -8.56 10.72
C ALA A 300 -21.76 -7.15 11.34
N HIS A 301 -20.92 -6.95 12.34
CA HIS A 301 -20.90 -5.73 13.14
C HIS A 301 -19.72 -4.78 12.87
N VAL A 302 -18.72 -5.17 12.07
CA VAL A 302 -17.44 -4.43 12.00
C VAL A 302 -17.32 -3.48 10.81
N THR A 303 -17.95 -3.77 9.69
CA THR A 303 -17.94 -2.85 8.55
C THR A 303 -19.33 -2.62 8.00
N MET A 304 -19.71 -1.39 8.01
CA MET A 304 -20.98 -0.96 7.44
C MET A 304 -20.95 -1.04 5.92
N PRO A 305 -22.11 -1.33 5.29
CA PRO A 305 -22.22 -1.22 3.84
C PRO A 305 -21.86 0.21 3.43
N VAL A 306 -21.02 0.32 2.42
CA VAL A 306 -20.52 1.60 1.87
C VAL A 306 -21.66 2.53 1.45
N VAL A 307 -22.87 2.00 1.31
CA VAL A 307 -24.04 2.63 0.73
C VAL A 307 -25.09 3.08 1.74
N GLN A 308 -24.95 2.76 3.02
CA GLN A 308 -25.87 3.36 3.99
C GLN A 308 -25.33 4.70 4.54
N PRO A 309 -26.23 5.60 4.99
CA PRO A 309 -25.86 6.89 5.61
C PRO A 309 -24.83 6.80 6.73
N SER A 310 -24.54 5.62 7.19
CA SER A 310 -23.58 5.25 8.23
C SER A 310 -22.10 5.30 7.79
N CYS A 311 -21.79 5.29 6.51
CA CYS A 311 -20.47 5.70 6.02
C CYS A 311 -20.20 7.17 6.40
N TRP A 312 -21.24 7.96 6.47
CA TRP A 312 -21.26 9.31 7.04
C TRP A 312 -20.82 9.36 8.50
N LEU A 313 -21.22 8.41 9.33
CA LEU A 313 -20.93 8.37 10.76
C LEU A 313 -19.49 7.96 11.07
N LEU A 314 -18.87 7.09 10.28
CA LEU A 314 -17.46 6.71 10.45
C LEU A 314 -16.50 7.86 10.04
N CYS A 315 -16.85 8.64 9.03
CA CYS A 315 -16.06 9.79 8.61
C CYS A 315 -16.35 11.04 9.43
N SER A 316 -17.56 11.24 9.94
CA SER A 316 -17.88 12.37 10.82
C SER A 316 -17.21 12.26 12.20
N ARG A 317 -16.94 11.06 12.71
CA ARG A 317 -16.19 10.84 13.95
C ARG A 317 -14.68 11.06 13.83
N ARG A 318 -14.13 10.97 12.62
CA ARG A 318 -12.73 11.33 12.36
C ARG A 318 -12.74 12.52 11.43
N LYS A 319 -12.88 13.71 11.75
CA LYS A 319 -12.71 14.95 10.95
C LYS A 319 -12.16 14.76 9.50
N CYS A 320 -12.58 13.70 8.81
CA CYS A 320 -12.28 13.47 7.41
C CYS A 320 -13.31 14.29 6.64
N CYS A 321 -12.93 15.44 6.19
CA CYS A 321 -13.75 16.28 5.33
C CYS A 321 -13.84 15.63 3.95
N TRP A 322 -14.84 14.80 3.72
CA TRP A 322 -15.19 14.49 2.34
C TRP A 322 -16.00 15.65 1.80
N GLU A 323 -15.60 16.10 0.66
CA GLU A 323 -16.38 17.12 0.00
C GLU A 323 -17.35 16.52 -1.00
N ARG A 324 -16.99 15.37 -1.60
CA ARG A 324 -17.76 14.81 -2.72
C ARG A 324 -17.71 13.29 -2.74
N LEU A 325 -18.84 12.68 -3.09
CA LEU A 325 -18.99 11.23 -3.28
C LEU A 325 -19.68 10.97 -4.63
N LEU A 326 -19.02 10.21 -5.49
CA LEU A 326 -19.59 9.72 -6.74
C LEU A 326 -19.92 8.23 -6.59
N LEU A 327 -21.21 7.91 -6.59
CA LEU A 327 -21.71 6.55 -6.64
C LEU A 327 -21.94 6.18 -8.11
N VAL A 328 -21.50 4.99 -8.48
CA VAL A 328 -21.66 4.51 -9.84
C VAL A 328 -22.41 3.20 -9.82
N TRP A 329 -23.54 3.18 -10.51
CA TRP A 329 -24.39 2.01 -10.63
C TRP A 329 -24.35 1.44 -12.05
N LYS A 330 -24.38 0.10 -12.16
CA LYS A 330 -24.54 -0.60 -13.41
C LYS A 330 -26.02 -0.66 -13.76
N LEU A 331 -26.41 -0.05 -14.87
CA LEU A 331 -27.76 -0.21 -15.41
C LEU A 331 -27.87 -1.63 -15.98
N THR A 332 -28.45 -2.54 -15.23
CA THR A 332 -28.97 -3.77 -15.81
C THR A 332 -30.26 -3.37 -16.54
N LEU A 333 -30.28 -3.46 -17.85
CA LEU A 333 -31.52 -3.36 -18.64
C LEU A 333 -32.44 -4.49 -18.16
N MET A 334 -33.27 -4.21 -17.16
CA MET A 334 -34.50 -4.95 -16.99
C MET A 334 -35.39 -4.48 -18.13
N LEU A 335 -35.42 -5.23 -19.25
CA LEU A 335 -36.52 -5.17 -20.18
C LEU A 335 -37.78 -5.32 -19.34
N PRO A 336 -38.78 -4.42 -19.49
CA PRO A 336 -40.05 -4.63 -18.83
C PRO A 336 -40.51 -6.03 -19.24
N ARG A 337 -40.73 -6.91 -18.29
CA ARG A 337 -41.49 -8.12 -18.50
C ARG A 337 -42.86 -7.60 -18.86
N GLU A 338 -43.11 -7.52 -20.17
CA GLU A 338 -44.47 -7.44 -20.65
C GLU A 338 -45.26 -8.56 -19.95
N SER A 339 -46.27 -8.13 -19.30
CA SER A 339 -47.34 -8.92 -18.76
C SER A 339 -47.65 -10.11 -19.67
N MET A 340 -47.19 -11.30 -19.32
CA MET A 340 -47.90 -12.51 -19.66
C MET A 340 -49.05 -12.63 -18.67
N ALA A 341 -50.17 -12.00 -19.01
CA ALA A 341 -51.46 -12.50 -18.65
C ALA A 341 -51.57 -13.89 -19.24
N TRP A 342 -51.67 -14.89 -18.39
CA TRP A 342 -52.60 -16.03 -18.43
C TRP A 342 -52.51 -16.73 -17.07
#